data_bdc35f4acbb1b40b0284ea55a3176cff
#
_entry.id   bdc35f4acbb1b40b0284ea55a3176cff
#
_cell.length_a   1.000
_cell.length_b   1.000
_cell.length_c   1.000
_cell.angle_alpha   90.00
_cell.angle_beta   90.00
_cell.angle_gamma   90.00
#
_symmetry.space_group_name_H-M   'P 1'
#
loop_
_entity.id
_entity.type
_entity.pdbx_description
1 polymer ?
#
loop_
_entity_poly.entity_id
_entity_poly.type
_entity_poly.pdbx_seq_one_letter_code
_entity_poly.pdbx_strand_id
1 'polypeptide(L)'
;MAMDAARAGAEIRIKTLVTNVEKVEDGFLVFTESMGKEEVLKCKILIAADGPEGHVARWAGLRPAAKAKEMESGVQYEMCNVEFEKPGVIEFYLGSCAPGGYVWIFPKGDDIANVGLAILPHKAEKTAIEYLDDFVAKSPYLKNAQAVEINVGGDPVGGMSKKLYDDNILVCGDAAGQVNPLTGGGIISGMTGGMCAGQVAAQAIAEGDCSKKFLKQYDTMAHDELDHEIKRYKKVQEYLLTLSDEELNEIAHAFEGEKFDKISTTEIVKKLIKLSPKALLKLGKFV
;
A
#
# COMPACT_ATOMS: atom_id res chain seq x y z
N MET A 1 -13.32 -3.06 -12.43
CA MET A 1 -12.05 -3.61 -12.98
C MET A 1 -12.15 -5.07 -13.39
N ALA A 2 -12.36 -6.06 -12.48
CA ALA A 2 -12.40 -7.48 -12.89
C ALA A 2 -13.47 -7.77 -13.96
N MET A 3 -14.68 -7.22 -13.80
CA MET A 3 -15.74 -7.33 -14.83
C MET A 3 -15.32 -6.69 -16.17
N ASP A 4 -14.56 -5.61 -16.15
CA ASP A 4 -14.15 -4.93 -17.37
C ASP A 4 -13.03 -5.71 -18.06
N ALA A 5 -12.11 -6.29 -17.29
CA ALA A 5 -11.11 -7.22 -17.80
C ALA A 5 -11.77 -8.45 -18.47
N ALA A 6 -12.78 -9.05 -17.82
CA ALA A 6 -13.52 -10.17 -18.40
C ALA A 6 -14.25 -9.79 -19.70
N ARG A 7 -14.87 -8.59 -19.75
CA ARG A 7 -15.49 -8.06 -20.97
C ARG A 7 -14.49 -7.81 -22.10
N ALA A 8 -13.24 -7.49 -21.75
CA ALA A 8 -12.14 -7.36 -22.68
C ALA A 8 -11.51 -8.70 -23.10
N GLY A 9 -12.04 -9.83 -22.63
CA GLY A 9 -11.60 -11.17 -23.01
C GLY A 9 -10.61 -11.83 -22.06
N ALA A 10 -10.31 -11.22 -20.89
CA ALA A 10 -9.47 -11.85 -19.87
C ALA A 10 -10.23 -12.99 -19.16
N GLU A 11 -9.58 -14.12 -18.95
CA GLU A 11 -10.08 -15.19 -18.10
C GLU A 11 -9.81 -14.88 -16.63
N ILE A 12 -10.88 -14.81 -15.83
CA ILE A 12 -10.80 -14.58 -14.38
C ILE A 12 -11.01 -15.91 -13.65
N ARG A 13 -9.97 -16.39 -12.96
CA ARG A 13 -9.98 -17.63 -12.19
C ARG A 13 -10.09 -17.34 -10.70
N ILE A 14 -11.27 -17.44 -10.14
CA ILE A 14 -11.53 -17.28 -8.70
C ILE A 14 -11.14 -18.58 -7.94
N LYS A 15 -10.85 -18.45 -6.64
CA LYS A 15 -10.47 -19.58 -5.76
C LYS A 15 -9.32 -20.41 -6.34
N THR A 16 -8.41 -19.78 -7.06
CA THR A 16 -7.26 -20.41 -7.69
C THR A 16 -5.99 -19.84 -7.08
N LEU A 17 -5.28 -20.68 -6.35
CA LEU A 17 -4.01 -20.34 -5.71
C LEU A 17 -2.86 -20.66 -6.67
N VAL A 18 -1.95 -19.72 -6.88
CA VAL A 18 -0.66 -20.02 -7.51
C VAL A 18 0.26 -20.62 -6.44
N THR A 19 0.68 -21.84 -6.64
CA THR A 19 1.51 -22.59 -5.67
C THR A 19 2.99 -22.55 -5.99
N ASN A 20 3.36 -22.35 -7.27
CA ASN A 20 4.74 -22.19 -7.73
C ASN A 20 4.79 -21.57 -9.13
N VAL A 21 5.94 -21.05 -9.52
CA VAL A 21 6.25 -20.70 -10.92
C VAL A 21 7.64 -21.20 -11.28
N GLU A 22 7.81 -21.68 -12.52
CA GLU A 22 9.08 -22.15 -13.04
C GLU A 22 9.39 -21.46 -14.37
N LYS A 23 10.59 -20.93 -14.50
CA LYS A 23 11.05 -20.31 -15.75
C LYS A 23 11.35 -21.40 -16.78
N VAL A 24 10.84 -21.21 -17.99
CA VAL A 24 11.13 -22.04 -19.17
C VAL A 24 11.70 -21.19 -20.29
N GLU A 25 12.12 -21.79 -21.40
CA GLU A 25 12.77 -21.10 -22.52
C GLU A 25 11.94 -19.89 -23.01
N ASP A 26 10.63 -20.07 -23.19
CA ASP A 26 9.71 -19.06 -23.75
C ASP A 26 8.67 -18.56 -22.72
N GLY A 27 9.06 -18.28 -21.48
CA GLY A 27 8.13 -17.76 -20.47
C GLY A 27 8.15 -18.50 -19.15
N PHE A 28 6.97 -18.78 -18.60
CA PHE A 28 6.82 -19.44 -17.32
C PHE A 28 5.78 -20.57 -17.37
N LEU A 29 6.01 -21.62 -16.56
CA LEU A 29 4.99 -22.54 -16.08
C LEU A 29 4.47 -22.00 -14.74
N VAL A 30 3.16 -21.88 -14.63
CA VAL A 30 2.46 -21.42 -13.43
C VAL A 30 1.67 -22.59 -12.87
N PHE A 31 2.06 -23.06 -11.70
CA PHE A 31 1.38 -24.13 -10.98
C PHE A 31 0.26 -23.55 -10.16
N THR A 32 -0.93 -24.11 -10.32
CA THR A 32 -2.14 -23.61 -9.65
C THR A 32 -2.90 -24.74 -8.97
N GLU A 33 -3.57 -24.40 -7.88
CA GLU A 33 -4.51 -25.28 -7.21
C GLU A 33 -5.87 -24.58 -7.07
N SER A 34 -6.93 -25.27 -7.43
CA SER A 34 -8.29 -24.79 -7.23
C SER A 34 -9.18 -25.92 -6.73
N MET A 35 -9.68 -25.81 -5.51
CA MET A 35 -10.58 -26.79 -4.87
C MET A 35 -10.04 -28.23 -4.93
N GLY A 36 -8.75 -28.40 -4.63
CA GLY A 36 -8.07 -29.68 -4.63
C GLY A 36 -7.69 -30.22 -6.01
N LYS A 37 -7.83 -29.41 -7.07
CA LYS A 37 -7.37 -29.76 -8.42
C LYS A 37 -6.14 -28.93 -8.79
N GLU A 38 -5.09 -29.63 -9.16
CA GLU A 38 -3.87 -29.00 -9.66
C GLU A 38 -3.94 -28.81 -11.17
N GLU A 39 -3.43 -27.69 -11.66
CA GLU A 39 -3.28 -27.37 -13.07
C GLU A 39 -1.97 -26.63 -13.30
N VAL A 40 -1.36 -26.86 -14.46
CA VAL A 40 -0.18 -26.12 -14.89
C VAL A 40 -0.52 -25.30 -16.12
N LEU A 41 -0.34 -23.99 -16.01
CA LEU A 41 -0.56 -23.02 -17.09
C LEU A 41 0.78 -22.59 -17.66
N LYS A 42 0.84 -22.37 -18.98
CA LYS A 42 2.02 -21.79 -19.63
C LYS A 42 1.70 -20.35 -20.08
N CYS A 43 2.59 -19.41 -19.77
CA CYS A 43 2.48 -18.04 -20.24
C CYS A 43 3.79 -17.53 -20.85
N LYS A 44 3.71 -16.62 -21.81
CA LYS A 44 4.87 -15.94 -22.41
C LYS A 44 5.40 -14.84 -21.49
N ILE A 45 4.50 -14.10 -20.84
CA ILE A 45 4.83 -13.07 -19.85
C ILE A 45 4.02 -13.33 -18.59
N LEU A 46 4.68 -13.28 -17.44
CA LEU A 46 4.10 -13.34 -16.12
C LEU A 46 4.06 -11.94 -15.51
N ILE A 47 2.89 -11.46 -15.05
CA ILE A 47 2.77 -10.24 -14.27
C ILE A 47 2.48 -10.64 -12.83
N ALA A 48 3.46 -10.44 -11.95
CA ALA A 48 3.33 -10.70 -10.51
C ALA A 48 2.66 -9.50 -9.83
N ALA A 49 1.43 -9.70 -9.36
CA ALA A 49 0.62 -8.72 -8.65
C ALA A 49 0.01 -9.35 -7.38
N ASP A 50 0.79 -10.21 -6.72
CA ASP A 50 0.41 -11.13 -5.67
C ASP A 50 0.54 -10.53 -4.25
N GLY A 51 0.56 -9.20 -4.18
CA GLY A 51 0.51 -8.47 -2.91
C GLY A 51 1.86 -8.35 -2.20
N PRO A 52 1.84 -7.92 -0.93
CA PRO A 52 3.05 -7.56 -0.19
C PRO A 52 3.99 -8.75 0.09
N GLU A 53 3.47 -9.96 0.15
CA GLU A 53 4.27 -11.18 0.32
C GLU A 53 5.17 -11.46 -0.89
N GLY A 54 4.72 -11.13 -2.11
CA GLY A 54 5.49 -11.22 -3.34
C GLY A 54 6.11 -12.59 -3.60
N HIS A 55 5.35 -13.68 -3.39
CA HIS A 55 5.81 -15.05 -3.58
C HIS A 55 6.18 -15.33 -5.03
N VAL A 56 5.32 -14.91 -5.97
CA VAL A 56 5.51 -15.15 -7.41
C VAL A 56 6.79 -14.50 -7.90
N ALA A 57 7.04 -13.25 -7.52
CA ALA A 57 8.27 -12.56 -7.88
C ALA A 57 9.52 -13.28 -7.33
N ARG A 58 9.45 -13.82 -6.10
CA ARG A 58 10.55 -14.59 -5.48
C ARG A 58 10.80 -15.92 -6.17
N TRP A 59 9.75 -16.68 -6.48
CA TRP A 59 9.87 -17.93 -7.22
C TRP A 59 10.47 -17.73 -8.62
N ALA A 60 10.13 -16.59 -9.24
CA ALA A 60 10.73 -16.20 -10.53
C ALA A 60 12.16 -15.61 -10.42
N GLY A 61 12.76 -15.60 -9.23
CA GLY A 61 14.14 -15.14 -9.02
C GLY A 61 14.31 -13.63 -8.83
N LEU A 62 13.22 -12.88 -8.69
CA LEU A 62 13.26 -11.47 -8.32
C LEU A 62 13.23 -11.31 -6.80
N ARG A 63 13.86 -10.24 -6.30
CA ARG A 63 13.80 -9.92 -4.87
C ARG A 63 12.56 -9.09 -4.57
N PRO A 64 11.85 -9.38 -3.45
CA PRO A 64 10.70 -8.60 -3.03
C PRO A 64 11.10 -7.13 -2.77
N ALA A 65 10.15 -6.23 -2.97
CA ALA A 65 10.33 -4.80 -2.76
C ALA A 65 10.62 -4.46 -1.31
N ALA A 66 9.83 -4.99 -0.39
CA ALA A 66 9.86 -4.62 1.01
C ALA A 66 10.87 -5.42 1.84
N LYS A 67 11.61 -4.71 2.71
CA LYS A 67 12.33 -5.32 3.81
C LYS A 67 11.39 -5.44 5.00
N ALA A 68 11.60 -6.43 5.88
CA ALA A 68 10.75 -6.63 7.06
C ALA A 68 10.54 -5.36 7.91
N LYS A 69 11.56 -4.52 8.05
CA LYS A 69 11.47 -3.23 8.76
C LYS A 69 10.68 -2.13 8.04
N GLU A 70 10.32 -2.35 6.78
CA GLU A 70 9.57 -1.45 5.92
C GLU A 70 8.15 -1.98 5.64
N MET A 71 7.77 -3.07 6.33
CA MET A 71 6.41 -3.62 6.34
C MET A 71 5.67 -3.12 7.56
N GLU A 72 4.55 -2.48 7.35
CA GLU A 72 3.58 -2.22 8.40
C GLU A 72 2.74 -3.47 8.66
N SER A 73 2.32 -3.62 9.92
CA SER A 73 1.32 -4.59 10.33
C SER A 73 0.02 -3.85 10.56
N GLY A 74 -0.97 -4.12 9.74
CA GLY A 74 -2.29 -3.51 9.79
C GLY A 74 -3.33 -4.45 10.38
N VAL A 75 -4.25 -3.89 11.16
CA VAL A 75 -5.45 -4.56 11.67
C VAL A 75 -6.62 -3.59 11.66
N GLN A 76 -7.79 -4.08 11.28
CA GLN A 76 -9.01 -3.29 11.22
C GLN A 76 -10.20 -4.11 11.71
N TYR A 77 -11.03 -3.49 12.52
CA TYR A 77 -12.37 -3.96 12.84
C TYR A 77 -13.41 -3.26 11.96
N GLU A 78 -14.40 -3.99 11.47
CA GLU A 78 -15.69 -3.39 11.16
C GLU A 78 -16.50 -3.40 12.45
N MET A 79 -16.96 -2.22 12.89
CA MET A 79 -17.65 -2.05 14.16
C MET A 79 -19.05 -1.48 13.94
N CYS A 80 -20.01 -1.94 14.73
CA CYS A 80 -21.35 -1.36 14.85
C CYS A 80 -21.58 -0.75 16.23
N ASN A 81 -22.65 0.03 16.40
CA ASN A 81 -22.98 0.83 17.57
C ASN A 81 -21.87 1.85 17.92
N VAL A 82 -21.28 2.47 16.89
CA VAL A 82 -20.29 3.54 17.04
C VAL A 82 -21.01 4.86 17.33
N GLU A 83 -20.67 5.50 18.42
CA GLU A 83 -21.24 6.81 18.84
C GLU A 83 -20.36 7.95 18.29
N PHE A 84 -20.53 8.31 17.00
CA PHE A 84 -19.70 9.37 16.39
C PHE A 84 -19.91 10.74 17.06
N GLU A 85 -18.81 11.41 17.42
CA GLU A 85 -18.88 12.82 17.83
C GLU A 85 -19.32 13.72 16.66
N LYS A 86 -18.80 13.42 15.47
CA LYS A 86 -19.14 14.14 14.23
C LYS A 86 -19.47 13.11 13.14
N PRO A 87 -20.75 12.86 12.85
CA PRO A 87 -21.14 11.91 11.81
C PRO A 87 -20.52 12.23 10.44
N GLY A 88 -20.07 11.20 9.74
CA GLY A 88 -19.51 11.31 8.39
C GLY A 88 -18.09 11.90 8.30
N VAL A 89 -17.44 12.17 9.42
CA VAL A 89 -16.05 12.65 9.46
C VAL A 89 -15.08 11.46 9.54
N ILE A 90 -14.09 11.45 8.66
CA ILE A 90 -12.95 10.53 8.75
C ILE A 90 -11.97 11.07 9.79
N GLU A 91 -11.51 10.21 10.68
CA GLU A 91 -10.58 10.57 11.73
C GLU A 91 -9.27 9.81 11.59
N PHE A 92 -8.16 10.52 11.85
CA PHE A 92 -6.81 9.94 11.91
C PHE A 92 -6.13 10.33 13.22
N TYR A 93 -5.46 9.35 13.85
CA TYR A 93 -4.68 9.56 15.06
C TYR A 93 -3.26 9.08 14.85
N LEU A 94 -2.29 9.95 15.09
CA LEU A 94 -0.86 9.67 14.93
C LEU A 94 -0.18 9.64 16.30
N GLY A 95 1.03 9.10 16.33
CA GLY A 95 1.90 9.12 17.52
C GLY A 95 1.94 7.79 18.24
N SER A 96 2.03 7.85 19.56
CA SER A 96 2.24 6.67 20.41
C SER A 96 1.09 5.66 20.38
N CYS A 97 -0.09 6.05 19.94
CA CYS A 97 -1.24 5.14 19.77
C CYS A 97 -1.07 4.15 18.59
N ALA A 98 -0.20 4.47 17.61
CA ALA A 98 0.12 3.61 16.48
C ALA A 98 1.58 3.84 16.03
N PRO A 99 2.58 3.25 16.72
CA PRO A 99 3.99 3.55 16.49
C PRO A 99 4.44 3.23 15.07
N GLY A 100 4.79 4.26 14.32
CA GLY A 100 5.25 4.12 12.95
C GLY A 100 4.20 4.25 11.86
N GLY A 101 2.93 4.26 12.23
CA GLY A 101 1.79 4.42 11.34
C GLY A 101 0.73 5.35 11.94
N TYR A 102 -0.54 4.98 11.84
CA TYR A 102 -1.65 5.77 12.38
C TYR A 102 -2.88 4.90 12.63
N VAL A 103 -3.81 5.41 13.45
CA VAL A 103 -5.16 4.87 13.63
C VAL A 103 -6.10 5.58 12.67
N TRP A 104 -7.10 4.88 12.14
CA TRP A 104 -8.19 5.46 11.35
C TRP A 104 -9.56 5.05 11.88
N ILE A 105 -10.52 5.97 11.74
CA ILE A 105 -11.95 5.69 11.89
C ILE A 105 -12.63 6.16 10.60
N PHE A 106 -13.16 5.20 9.81
CA PHE A 106 -13.83 5.46 8.55
C PHE A 106 -15.32 5.12 8.68
N PRO A 107 -16.19 6.13 8.83
CA PRO A 107 -17.63 5.92 8.89
C PRO A 107 -18.16 5.25 7.62
N LYS A 108 -19.03 4.24 7.78
CA LYS A 108 -19.70 3.53 6.69
C LYS A 108 -21.22 3.73 6.69
N GLY A 109 -21.74 4.40 7.70
CA GLY A 109 -23.17 4.64 7.90
C GLY A 109 -23.42 5.36 9.22
N ASP A 110 -24.64 5.27 9.74
CA ASP A 110 -25.05 6.03 10.90
C ASP A 110 -24.29 5.61 12.18
N ASP A 111 -24.07 4.30 12.37
CA ASP A 111 -23.42 3.73 13.55
C ASP A 111 -22.36 2.66 13.19
N ILE A 112 -21.94 2.60 11.93
CA ILE A 112 -20.97 1.61 11.43
C ILE A 112 -19.68 2.31 11.01
N ALA A 113 -18.52 1.77 11.42
CA ALA A 113 -17.22 2.23 10.99
C ALA A 113 -16.22 1.10 10.76
N ASN A 114 -15.29 1.34 9.85
CA ASN A 114 -14.01 0.66 9.85
C ASN A 114 -13.07 1.39 10.81
N VAL A 115 -12.67 0.72 11.89
CA VAL A 115 -11.73 1.22 12.90
C VAL A 115 -10.48 0.36 12.85
N GLY A 116 -9.36 0.96 12.54
CA GLY A 116 -8.13 0.19 12.37
C GLY A 116 -6.88 1.01 12.61
N LEU A 117 -5.76 0.34 12.60
CA LEU A 117 -4.45 0.95 12.63
C LEU A 117 -3.41 0.12 11.87
N ALA A 118 -2.33 0.79 11.49
CA ALA A 118 -1.11 0.16 11.06
C ALA A 118 0.05 0.61 11.96
N ILE A 119 1.00 -0.27 12.21
CA ILE A 119 2.22 0.01 12.96
C ILE A 119 3.45 -0.52 12.22
N LEU A 120 4.61 0.08 12.46
CA LEU A 120 5.89 -0.54 12.13
C LEU A 120 6.33 -1.44 13.30
N PRO A 121 6.33 -2.77 13.16
CA PRO A 121 6.59 -3.69 14.28
C PRO A 121 7.91 -3.44 15.02
N HIS A 122 8.94 -2.98 14.32
CA HIS A 122 10.25 -2.66 14.93
C HIS A 122 10.27 -1.37 15.78
N LYS A 123 9.18 -0.58 15.75
CA LYS A 123 8.99 0.62 16.59
C LYS A 123 7.97 0.40 17.70
N ALA A 124 7.28 -0.72 17.69
CA ALA A 124 6.18 -1.04 18.58
C ALA A 124 6.60 -2.01 19.69
N GLU A 125 6.02 -1.85 20.86
CA GLU A 125 6.22 -2.73 22.02
C GLU A 125 5.14 -3.84 22.09
N LYS A 126 4.03 -3.65 21.37
CA LYS A 126 2.87 -4.54 21.32
C LYS A 126 2.55 -4.91 19.87
N THR A 127 1.71 -5.90 19.70
CA THR A 127 1.15 -6.25 18.38
C THR A 127 0.13 -5.20 17.90
N ALA A 128 -0.14 -5.15 16.60
CA ALA A 128 -1.13 -4.22 16.04
C ALA A 128 -2.51 -4.39 16.70
N ILE A 129 -2.94 -5.63 16.94
CA ILE A 129 -4.24 -5.90 17.56
C ILE A 129 -4.31 -5.39 19.00
N GLU A 130 -3.24 -5.54 19.80
CA GLU A 130 -3.19 -5.01 21.17
C GLU A 130 -3.25 -3.48 21.20
N TYR A 131 -2.62 -2.80 20.22
CA TYR A 131 -2.76 -1.34 20.10
C TYR A 131 -4.18 -0.93 19.69
N LEU A 132 -4.82 -1.70 18.80
CA LEU A 132 -6.20 -1.41 18.38
C LEU A 132 -7.18 -1.62 19.55
N ASP A 133 -7.05 -2.71 20.30
CA ASP A 133 -7.87 -2.99 21.48
C ASP A 133 -7.71 -1.89 22.55
N ASP A 134 -6.47 -1.47 22.81
CA ASP A 134 -6.19 -0.36 23.73
C ASP A 134 -6.83 0.95 23.27
N PHE A 135 -6.79 1.24 21.96
CA PHE A 135 -7.40 2.43 21.40
C PHE A 135 -8.93 2.40 21.51
N VAL A 136 -9.56 1.28 21.14
CA VAL A 136 -11.01 1.09 21.24
C VAL A 136 -11.48 1.22 22.70
N ALA A 137 -10.78 0.59 23.64
CA ALA A 137 -11.14 0.64 25.07
C ALA A 137 -11.05 2.06 25.67
N LYS A 138 -10.14 2.89 25.16
CA LYS A 138 -9.95 4.27 25.64
C LYS A 138 -10.84 5.30 24.95
N SER A 139 -11.36 4.97 23.77
CA SER A 139 -12.18 5.88 22.98
C SER A 139 -13.59 6.04 23.59
N PRO A 140 -14.06 7.26 23.85
CA PRO A 140 -15.39 7.49 24.41
C PRO A 140 -16.53 7.05 23.48
N TYR A 141 -16.31 7.04 22.16
CA TYR A 141 -17.32 6.69 21.17
C TYR A 141 -17.27 5.23 20.70
N LEU A 142 -16.18 4.50 21.01
CA LEU A 142 -16.00 3.10 20.60
C LEU A 142 -16.20 2.10 21.73
N LYS A 143 -16.18 2.55 22.98
CA LYS A 143 -16.25 1.67 24.16
C LYS A 143 -17.52 0.80 24.24
N ASN A 144 -18.62 1.25 23.62
CA ASN A 144 -19.90 0.52 23.53
C ASN A 144 -20.09 -0.15 22.18
N ALA A 145 -19.18 0.11 21.23
CA ALA A 145 -19.23 -0.47 19.89
C ALA A 145 -18.80 -1.94 19.90
N GLN A 146 -19.25 -2.68 18.91
CA GLN A 146 -19.02 -4.11 18.79
C GLN A 146 -18.30 -4.42 17.49
N ALA A 147 -17.15 -5.08 17.55
CA ALA A 147 -16.47 -5.60 16.38
C ALA A 147 -17.24 -6.79 15.80
N VAL A 148 -17.60 -6.72 14.52
CA VAL A 148 -18.34 -7.76 13.80
C VAL A 148 -17.48 -8.47 12.75
N GLU A 149 -16.39 -7.85 12.33
CA GLU A 149 -15.40 -8.41 11.40
C GLU A 149 -14.01 -7.93 11.78
N ILE A 150 -13.00 -8.77 11.50
CA ILE A 150 -11.59 -8.42 11.61
C ILE A 150 -10.88 -8.63 10.28
N ASN A 151 -10.11 -7.64 9.84
CA ASN A 151 -9.25 -7.71 8.68
C ASN A 151 -7.81 -7.44 9.11
N VAL A 152 -6.88 -8.23 8.61
CA VAL A 152 -5.44 -8.08 8.88
C VAL A 152 -4.64 -8.09 7.59
N GLY A 153 -3.55 -7.36 7.56
CA GLY A 153 -2.69 -7.29 6.39
C GLY A 153 -1.38 -6.59 6.67
N GLY A 154 -0.53 -6.54 5.67
CA GLY A 154 0.73 -5.79 5.73
C GLY A 154 0.84 -4.83 4.56
N ASP A 155 1.39 -3.64 4.80
CA ASP A 155 1.62 -2.64 3.77
C ASP A 155 3.12 -2.38 3.58
N PRO A 156 3.65 -2.50 2.33
CA PRO A 156 5.06 -2.29 2.04
C PRO A 156 5.37 -0.79 1.88
N VAL A 157 5.55 -0.07 2.99
CA VAL A 157 5.79 1.38 3.02
C VAL A 157 7.26 1.79 2.81
N GLY A 158 8.09 0.87 2.33
CA GLY A 158 9.51 1.11 2.05
C GLY A 158 9.79 1.95 0.82
N GLY A 159 8.81 2.06 -0.06
CA GLY A 159 8.92 2.63 -1.39
C GLY A 159 9.12 1.57 -2.49
N MET A 160 9.13 2.03 -3.73
CA MET A 160 9.13 1.15 -4.91
C MET A 160 10.44 0.38 -5.07
N SER A 161 10.34 -0.85 -5.53
CA SER A 161 11.48 -1.71 -5.85
C SER A 161 12.34 -1.11 -6.96
N LYS A 162 13.67 -1.28 -6.84
CA LYS A 162 14.62 -0.79 -7.85
C LYS A 162 14.57 -1.56 -9.17
N LYS A 163 13.95 -2.73 -9.19
CA LYS A 163 13.87 -3.59 -10.36
C LYS A 163 12.50 -4.26 -10.39
N LEU A 164 11.70 -3.88 -11.36
CA LEU A 164 10.31 -4.30 -11.51
C LEU A 164 10.12 -5.37 -12.61
N TYR A 165 11.21 -5.86 -13.22
CA TYR A 165 11.15 -6.73 -14.38
C TYR A 165 12.38 -7.65 -14.50
N ASP A 166 12.23 -8.73 -15.27
CA ASP A 166 13.31 -9.53 -15.87
C ASP A 166 12.79 -10.16 -17.17
N ASP A 167 13.55 -11.10 -17.79
CA ASP A 167 13.05 -11.82 -18.96
C ASP A 167 11.72 -12.51 -18.65
N ASN A 168 10.69 -12.22 -19.43
CA ASN A 168 9.34 -12.78 -19.36
C ASN A 168 8.55 -12.45 -18.09
N ILE A 169 8.99 -11.51 -17.22
CA ILE A 169 8.27 -11.15 -15.99
C ILE A 169 8.26 -9.66 -15.71
N LEU A 170 7.12 -9.17 -15.21
CA LEU A 170 6.89 -7.85 -14.66
C LEU A 170 6.32 -7.98 -13.25
N VAL A 171 6.58 -7.00 -12.38
CA VAL A 171 6.05 -6.96 -11.00
C VAL A 171 5.35 -5.63 -10.78
N CYS A 172 4.12 -5.62 -10.26
CA CYS A 172 3.35 -4.41 -10.01
C CYS A 172 2.55 -4.47 -8.70
N GLY A 173 1.96 -3.34 -8.31
CA GLY A 173 1.22 -3.20 -7.06
C GLY A 173 2.12 -3.34 -5.83
N ASP A 174 1.57 -3.85 -4.73
CA ASP A 174 2.30 -4.01 -3.46
C ASP A 174 3.50 -4.96 -3.59
N ALA A 175 3.42 -5.98 -4.46
CA ALA A 175 4.55 -6.84 -4.80
C ALA A 175 5.76 -6.05 -5.34
N ALA A 176 5.51 -4.88 -5.94
CA ALA A 176 6.52 -3.94 -6.43
C ALA A 176 6.83 -2.79 -5.45
N GLY A 177 6.14 -2.71 -4.31
CA GLY A 177 6.19 -1.58 -3.38
C GLY A 177 5.58 -0.29 -3.94
N GLN A 178 4.62 -0.42 -4.86
CA GLN A 178 3.87 0.71 -5.44
C GLN A 178 2.76 1.17 -4.49
N VAL A 179 3.17 1.57 -3.30
CA VAL A 179 2.31 2.01 -2.19
C VAL A 179 2.75 3.40 -1.76
N ASN A 180 1.80 4.25 -1.39
CA ASN A 180 2.10 5.54 -0.77
C ASN A 180 2.68 5.29 0.64
N PRO A 181 3.94 5.63 0.91
CA PRO A 181 4.57 5.30 2.19
C PRO A 181 3.97 6.02 3.39
N LEU A 182 3.29 7.15 3.17
CA LEU A 182 2.71 7.95 4.24
C LEU A 182 1.34 7.42 4.69
N THR A 183 0.56 6.90 3.74
CA THR A 183 -0.85 6.54 3.99
C THR A 183 -1.15 5.05 3.89
N GLY A 184 -0.20 4.22 3.43
CA GLY A 184 -0.46 2.82 3.10
C GLY A 184 -1.33 2.64 1.85
N GLY A 185 -1.73 3.75 1.19
CA GLY A 185 -2.63 3.71 0.03
C GLY A 185 -1.97 3.11 -1.21
N GLY A 186 -2.43 1.94 -1.67
CA GLY A 186 -1.87 1.20 -2.80
C GLY A 186 -2.78 1.08 -4.03
N ILE A 187 -4.08 1.41 -3.92
CA ILE A 187 -5.05 1.13 -5.00
C ILE A 187 -4.71 1.87 -6.29
N ILE A 188 -4.54 3.19 -6.25
CA ILE A 188 -4.30 4.01 -7.44
C ILE A 188 -2.92 3.70 -8.04
N SER A 189 -1.90 3.64 -7.22
CA SER A 189 -0.53 3.32 -7.68
C SER A 189 -0.42 1.90 -8.23
N GLY A 190 -1.09 0.92 -7.61
CA GLY A 190 -1.20 -0.44 -8.13
C GLY A 190 -1.94 -0.51 -9.47
N MET A 191 -3.01 0.27 -9.65
CA MET A 191 -3.72 0.39 -10.93
C MET A 191 -2.82 1.02 -12.01
N THR A 192 -2.08 2.07 -11.68
CA THR A 192 -1.12 2.71 -12.59
C THR A 192 -0.02 1.74 -12.99
N GLY A 193 0.60 1.06 -12.03
CA GLY A 193 1.61 0.04 -12.29
C GLY A 193 1.09 -1.11 -13.14
N GLY A 194 -0.14 -1.59 -12.84
CA GLY A 194 -0.81 -2.64 -13.60
C GLY A 194 -1.12 -2.21 -15.06
N MET A 195 -1.54 -0.97 -15.26
CA MET A 195 -1.76 -0.39 -16.60
C MET A 195 -0.46 -0.35 -17.41
N CYS A 196 0.61 0.17 -16.83
CA CYS A 196 1.94 0.20 -17.49
C CYS A 196 2.43 -1.23 -17.81
N ALA A 197 2.28 -2.16 -16.88
CA ALA A 197 2.67 -3.57 -17.09
C ALA A 197 1.87 -4.21 -18.23
N GLY A 198 0.55 -4.02 -18.26
CA GLY A 198 -0.33 -4.53 -19.30
C GLY A 198 0.01 -3.99 -20.68
N GLN A 199 0.28 -2.68 -20.79
CA GLN A 199 0.66 -2.04 -22.06
C GLN A 199 1.98 -2.61 -22.62
N VAL A 200 3.02 -2.70 -21.76
CA VAL A 200 4.33 -3.20 -22.19
C VAL A 200 4.27 -4.70 -22.51
N ALA A 201 3.53 -5.48 -21.72
CA ALA A 201 3.34 -6.91 -21.98
C ALA A 201 2.64 -7.16 -23.33
N ALA A 202 1.59 -6.38 -23.65
CA ALA A 202 0.89 -6.49 -24.91
C ALA A 202 1.80 -6.16 -26.11
N GLN A 203 2.61 -5.09 -26.01
CA GLN A 203 3.58 -4.71 -27.04
C GLN A 203 4.66 -5.79 -27.22
N ALA A 204 5.22 -6.31 -26.12
CA ALA A 204 6.23 -7.36 -26.15
C ALA A 204 5.73 -8.63 -26.84
N ILE A 205 4.47 -9.02 -26.58
CA ILE A 205 3.85 -10.18 -27.25
C ILE A 205 3.63 -9.91 -28.74
N ALA A 206 3.19 -8.71 -29.09
CA ALA A 206 2.96 -8.33 -30.50
C ALA A 206 4.26 -8.29 -31.33
N GLU A 207 5.35 -7.84 -30.73
CA GLU A 207 6.68 -7.77 -31.37
C GLU A 207 7.45 -9.09 -31.26
N GLY A 208 6.98 -10.03 -30.44
CA GLY A 208 7.65 -11.33 -30.23
C GLY A 208 8.95 -11.22 -29.40
N ASP A 209 9.15 -10.11 -28.67
CA ASP A 209 10.32 -9.86 -27.82
C ASP A 209 9.90 -9.67 -26.36
N CYS A 210 9.96 -10.76 -25.59
CA CYS A 210 9.69 -10.76 -24.13
C CYS A 210 10.97 -10.68 -23.30
N SER A 211 12.08 -10.24 -23.92
CA SER A 211 13.37 -10.14 -23.23
C SER A 211 13.37 -9.02 -22.18
N LYS A 212 14.25 -9.19 -21.20
CA LYS A 212 14.55 -8.15 -20.21
C LYS A 212 14.86 -6.79 -20.84
N LYS A 213 15.52 -6.76 -22.02
CA LYS A 213 15.86 -5.53 -22.73
C LYS A 213 14.60 -4.80 -23.15
N PHE A 214 13.61 -5.52 -23.70
CA PHE A 214 12.33 -4.95 -24.11
C PHE A 214 11.50 -4.53 -22.89
N LEU A 215 11.36 -5.42 -21.92
CA LEU A 215 10.53 -5.22 -20.72
C LEU A 215 11.05 -4.11 -19.79
N LYS A 216 12.28 -3.62 -19.98
CA LYS A 216 12.80 -2.43 -19.28
C LYS A 216 11.93 -1.19 -19.49
N GLN A 217 11.17 -1.11 -20.57
CA GLN A 217 10.25 0.01 -20.82
C GLN A 217 9.20 0.14 -19.69
N TYR A 218 8.71 -0.99 -19.15
CA TYR A 218 7.82 -0.98 -18.00
C TYR A 218 8.45 -0.32 -16.78
N ASP A 219 9.68 -0.68 -16.47
CA ASP A 219 10.41 -0.13 -15.31
C ASP A 219 10.54 1.39 -15.44
N THR A 220 10.90 1.88 -16.64
CA THR A 220 10.97 3.31 -16.92
C THR A 220 9.61 3.99 -16.74
N MET A 221 8.56 3.47 -17.38
CA MET A 221 7.21 4.04 -17.29
C MET A 221 6.69 4.07 -15.85
N ALA A 222 6.81 2.98 -15.10
CA ALA A 222 6.34 2.90 -13.74
C ALA A 222 7.09 3.84 -12.80
N HIS A 223 8.40 4.00 -12.99
CA HIS A 223 9.21 4.95 -12.23
C HIS A 223 8.88 6.41 -12.58
N ASP A 224 8.68 6.72 -13.85
CA ASP A 224 8.31 8.08 -14.28
C ASP A 224 6.95 8.51 -13.72
N GLU A 225 5.97 7.59 -13.67
CA GLU A 225 4.62 7.88 -13.17
C GLU A 225 4.55 7.95 -11.62
N LEU A 226 5.28 7.09 -10.91
CA LEU A 226 5.05 6.86 -9.48
C LEU A 226 6.18 7.36 -8.56
N ASP A 227 7.43 7.35 -9.02
CA ASP A 227 8.61 7.51 -8.17
C ASP A 227 8.65 8.88 -7.48
N HIS A 228 8.26 9.94 -8.20
CA HIS A 228 8.29 11.29 -7.66
C HIS A 228 7.38 11.43 -6.43
N GLU A 229 6.14 10.93 -6.53
CA GLU A 229 5.19 10.97 -5.42
C GLU A 229 5.62 10.05 -4.27
N ILE A 230 5.94 8.79 -4.57
CA ILE A 230 6.36 7.81 -3.56
C ILE A 230 7.58 8.31 -2.77
N LYS A 231 8.61 8.81 -3.44
CA LYS A 231 9.80 9.38 -2.78
C LYS A 231 9.49 10.61 -1.94
N ARG A 232 8.57 11.43 -2.41
CA ARG A 232 8.10 12.62 -1.68
C ARG A 232 7.40 12.22 -0.39
N TYR A 233 6.41 11.34 -0.47
CA TYR A 233 5.68 10.87 0.70
C TYR A 233 6.58 10.10 1.68
N LYS A 234 7.56 9.35 1.17
CA LYS A 234 8.54 8.66 2.02
C LYS A 234 9.30 9.62 2.92
N LYS A 235 9.74 10.76 2.40
CA LYS A 235 10.44 11.78 3.20
C LYS A 235 9.52 12.43 4.24
N VAL A 236 8.24 12.67 3.88
CA VAL A 236 7.26 13.17 4.86
C VAL A 236 7.04 12.16 5.97
N GLN A 237 6.85 10.88 5.66
CA GLN A 237 6.76 9.81 6.63
C GLN A 237 7.98 9.80 7.55
N GLU A 238 9.19 9.77 6.98
CA GLU A 238 10.44 9.77 7.74
C GLU A 238 10.58 10.98 8.68
N TYR A 239 10.04 12.14 8.29
CA TYR A 239 9.99 13.31 9.16
C TYR A 239 8.98 13.11 10.29
N LEU A 240 7.74 12.74 10.00
CA LEU A 240 6.70 12.53 11.02
C LEU A 240 7.12 11.49 12.07
N LEU A 241 7.81 10.43 11.65
CA LEU A 241 8.33 9.39 12.53
C LEU A 241 9.42 9.86 13.52
N THR A 242 9.87 11.11 13.42
CA THR A 242 10.84 11.71 14.38
C THR A 242 10.21 12.64 15.40
N LEU A 243 8.90 12.87 15.29
CA LEU A 243 8.17 13.80 16.14
C LEU A 243 7.61 13.11 17.39
N SER A 244 7.54 13.86 18.50
CA SER A 244 6.81 13.45 19.70
C SER A 244 5.31 13.66 19.52
N ASP A 245 4.50 13.11 20.44
CA ASP A 245 3.05 13.32 20.44
C ASP A 245 2.69 14.81 20.61
N GLU A 246 3.45 15.56 21.40
CA GLU A 246 3.28 17.00 21.56
C GLU A 246 3.56 17.75 20.25
N GLU A 247 4.67 17.44 19.58
CA GLU A 247 5.00 18.04 18.27
C GLU A 247 3.96 17.70 17.20
N LEU A 248 3.40 16.50 17.21
CA LEU A 248 2.31 16.08 16.32
C LEU A 248 1.01 16.84 16.60
N ASN A 249 0.67 17.05 17.88
CA ASN A 249 -0.48 17.83 18.28
C ASN A 249 -0.34 19.31 17.88
N GLU A 250 0.83 19.91 18.05
CA GLU A 250 1.11 21.27 17.56
C GLU A 250 0.88 21.41 16.04
N ILE A 251 1.31 20.41 15.27
CA ILE A 251 1.05 20.35 13.83
C ILE A 251 -0.44 20.26 13.57
N ALA A 252 -1.17 19.38 14.25
CA ALA A 252 -2.61 19.22 14.06
C ALA A 252 -3.35 20.53 14.34
N HIS A 253 -3.04 21.23 15.43
CA HIS A 253 -3.61 22.55 15.74
C HIS A 253 -3.31 23.62 14.68
N ALA A 254 -2.11 23.58 14.07
CA ALA A 254 -1.77 24.53 13.01
C ALA A 254 -2.57 24.32 11.71
N PHE A 255 -3.19 23.17 11.53
CA PHE A 255 -4.08 22.85 10.42
C PHE A 255 -5.57 22.97 10.79
N GLU A 256 -5.90 23.41 12.01
CA GLU A 256 -7.28 23.60 12.44
C GLU A 256 -8.01 24.60 11.52
N GLY A 257 -9.21 24.21 11.07
CA GLY A 257 -10.02 25.01 10.14
C GLY A 257 -9.61 24.94 8.66
N GLU A 258 -8.52 24.26 8.33
CA GLU A 258 -8.13 24.06 6.92
C GLU A 258 -9.02 23.02 6.22
N LYS A 259 -9.28 23.24 4.93
CA LYS A 259 -10.00 22.31 4.07
C LYS A 259 -8.99 21.51 3.25
N PHE A 260 -8.74 20.28 3.62
CA PHE A 260 -7.74 19.42 2.99
C PHE A 260 -8.04 19.07 1.52
N ASP A 261 -9.28 19.16 1.08
CA ASP A 261 -9.68 19.06 -0.33
C ASP A 261 -9.17 20.21 -1.21
N LYS A 262 -8.75 21.33 -0.60
CA LYS A 262 -8.28 22.54 -1.27
C LYS A 262 -6.82 22.88 -1.04
N ILE A 263 -6.15 22.17 -0.12
CA ILE A 263 -4.75 22.42 0.22
C ILE A 263 -3.83 21.50 -0.56
N SER A 264 -2.87 22.06 -1.28
CA SER A 264 -1.88 21.26 -2.01
C SER A 264 -0.85 20.63 -1.06
N THR A 265 -0.24 19.50 -1.46
CA THR A 265 0.87 18.89 -0.70
C THR A 265 2.03 19.88 -0.50
N THR A 266 2.27 20.76 -1.46
CA THR A 266 3.30 21.81 -1.35
C THR A 266 2.98 22.79 -0.22
N GLU A 267 1.70 23.19 -0.07
CA GLU A 267 1.27 24.08 1.02
C GLU A 267 1.36 23.38 2.38
N ILE A 268 1.01 22.10 2.45
CA ILE A 268 1.21 21.29 3.67
C ILE A 268 2.69 21.28 4.06
N VAL A 269 3.58 20.98 3.13
CA VAL A 269 5.03 20.96 3.39
C VAL A 269 5.54 22.36 3.80
N LYS A 270 5.08 23.45 3.18
CA LYS A 270 5.42 24.81 3.58
C LYS A 270 4.98 25.14 5.00
N LYS A 271 3.77 24.71 5.40
CA LYS A 271 3.30 24.87 6.78
C LYS A 271 4.17 24.09 7.76
N LEU A 272 4.45 22.81 7.47
CA LEU A 272 5.33 21.97 8.31
C LEU A 272 6.72 22.60 8.49
N ILE A 273 7.31 23.16 7.43
CA ILE A 273 8.62 23.85 7.48
C ILE A 273 8.56 25.09 8.39
N LYS A 274 7.47 25.83 8.36
CA LYS A 274 7.29 27.02 9.22
C LYS A 274 7.17 26.66 10.70
N LEU A 275 6.59 25.50 11.01
CA LEU A 275 6.37 25.04 12.38
C LEU A 275 7.63 24.46 13.04
N SER A 276 8.55 23.90 12.26
CA SER A 276 9.72 23.23 12.81
C SER A 276 10.99 23.42 11.98
N PRO A 277 12.10 23.89 12.57
CA PRO A 277 13.41 23.91 11.92
C PRO A 277 13.89 22.51 11.46
N LYS A 278 13.49 21.44 12.15
CA LYS A 278 13.78 20.06 11.75
C LYS A 278 13.08 19.72 10.41
N ALA A 279 11.86 20.23 10.19
CA ALA A 279 11.15 20.10 8.92
C ALA A 279 11.94 20.75 7.78
N LEU A 280 12.53 21.92 7.98
CA LEU A 280 13.34 22.60 6.97
C LEU A 280 14.51 21.74 6.52
N LEU A 281 15.22 21.09 7.44
CA LEU A 281 16.35 20.22 7.12
C LEU A 281 15.96 18.99 6.31
N LYS A 282 14.82 18.38 6.63
CA LYS A 282 14.36 17.14 5.98
C LYS A 282 13.46 17.37 4.76
N LEU A 283 12.65 18.41 4.80
CA LEU A 283 11.64 18.71 3.78
C LEU A 283 11.97 19.93 2.90
N GLY A 284 13.02 20.70 3.22
CA GLY A 284 13.37 21.94 2.52
C GLY A 284 13.73 21.80 1.03
N LYS A 285 13.98 20.58 0.54
CA LYS A 285 14.20 20.30 -0.90
C LYS A 285 12.89 20.10 -1.69
N PHE A 286 11.74 20.27 -1.04
CA PHE A 286 10.39 20.13 -1.66
C PHE A 286 9.74 21.46 -2.05
N VAL A 287 10.30 22.57 -1.63
CA VAL A 287 9.79 23.94 -1.88
C VAL A 287 10.61 24.65 -2.95
#